data_20b9c1b7ace30248ca0a0ab75e5fb8e3
#
_entry.id   20b9c1b7ace30248ca0a0ab75e5fb8e3
#
_cell.length_a   1.000
_cell.length_b   1.000
_cell.length_c   1.000
_cell.angle_alpha   90.00
_cell.angle_beta   90.00
_cell.angle_gamma   90.00
#
_symmetry.space_group_name_H-M   'P 1'
#
loop_
_entity.id
_entity.type
_entity.pdbx_description
1 polymer ?
#
loop_
_entity_poly.entity_id
_entity_poly.type
_entity_poly.pdbx_seq_one_letter_code
_entity_poly.pdbx_strand_id
1 'polypeptide(L)'
;MSAHEAQETRQTPQTDAQVHGHCDPRFTAVREAFAENFRARGELGAAVAVTVAGETVVDLWGGWADTARTRPWARDTVVNVWSTSKGPVALCAHILADRGLLDLDAPVAAYWPEFAAEGKDKVLVRHLLSHRAGLSGLREPHTLEELYDWELTTARLAAMAPWWEPGTRSGYHALTYGFLVGEVVRRVSGLRPGAFLEREVTGPLGLDFTVGLPERGSGRTAELVPPPAVSRSEQEAVFSQLAPAALAALANPPVGAAEANSPAWRAAEIPAANGHGTARAVAALYGVFAGRGSYGGRRILSPQAAERVREGQGSCRDLVLGAGFEGETEVGLGLWLSGPQGSYGPNPRAFGHDGFGGSCGLADPDAGVSLGYVMNRMGPHIANDPRKSALVDALYSAL
;
A
#
# COMPACT_ATOMS: atom_id res chain seq x y z
N MET A 1 49.36 14.41 -22.53
CA MET A 1 49.05 12.98 -22.28
C MET A 1 48.40 12.93 -20.91
N SER A 2 47.09 12.88 -20.86
CA SER A 2 46.31 12.77 -19.61
C SER A 2 45.34 11.63 -19.79
N ALA A 3 45.55 10.55 -19.04
CA ALA A 3 44.75 9.37 -19.04
C ALA A 3 43.51 9.61 -18.21
N HIS A 4 42.31 9.61 -18.83
CA HIS A 4 41.05 9.43 -18.19
C HIS A 4 40.89 7.93 -17.92
N GLU A 5 41.11 7.54 -16.66
CA GLU A 5 40.66 6.22 -16.17
C GLU A 5 39.16 6.26 -16.00
N ALA A 6 38.47 5.58 -16.89
CA ALA A 6 37.07 5.22 -16.72
C ALA A 6 36.99 4.20 -15.59
N GLN A 7 36.39 4.56 -14.46
CA GLN A 7 35.95 3.63 -13.43
C GLN A 7 34.79 2.81 -13.97
N GLU A 8 35.09 1.66 -14.52
CA GLU A 8 34.10 0.59 -14.73
C GLU A 8 33.62 0.13 -13.36
N THR A 9 32.39 0.50 -13.02
CA THR A 9 31.65 -0.11 -11.90
C THR A 9 31.48 -1.60 -12.22
N ARG A 10 32.31 -2.44 -11.61
CA ARG A 10 32.16 -3.90 -11.64
C ARG A 10 30.81 -4.24 -11.03
N GLN A 11 29.82 -4.52 -11.87
CA GLN A 11 28.60 -5.22 -11.45
C GLN A 11 29.04 -6.60 -10.96
N THR A 12 28.89 -6.84 -9.67
CA THR A 12 29.06 -8.16 -9.06
C THR A 12 28.11 -9.13 -9.79
N PRO A 13 28.56 -10.34 -10.20
CA PRO A 13 27.67 -11.30 -10.84
C PRO A 13 26.46 -11.57 -9.94
N GLN A 14 25.28 -11.27 -10.45
CA GLN A 14 24.04 -11.57 -9.77
C GLN A 14 23.85 -13.07 -9.83
N THR A 15 24.13 -13.76 -8.72
CA THR A 15 23.87 -15.20 -8.60
C THR A 15 22.38 -15.42 -8.80
N ASP A 16 22.00 -16.33 -9.69
CA ASP A 16 20.62 -16.73 -9.90
C ASP A 16 19.96 -17.04 -8.55
N ALA A 17 19.05 -16.18 -8.14
CA ALA A 17 18.31 -16.42 -6.89
C ALA A 17 17.40 -17.63 -7.15
N GLN A 18 17.55 -18.65 -6.32
CA GLN A 18 16.70 -19.82 -6.40
C GLN A 18 15.24 -19.42 -6.07
N VAL A 19 14.33 -19.64 -7.01
CA VAL A 19 12.89 -19.44 -6.83
C VAL A 19 12.27 -20.70 -6.27
N HIS A 20 11.67 -20.57 -5.08
CA HIS A 20 11.01 -21.64 -4.36
C HIS A 20 9.47 -21.49 -4.46
N GLY A 21 8.76 -22.55 -4.08
CA GLY A 21 7.31 -22.53 -3.93
C GLY A 21 6.56 -23.24 -5.06
N HIS A 22 5.24 -23.04 -5.05
CA HIS A 22 4.31 -23.67 -5.98
C HIS A 22 3.89 -22.70 -7.09
N CYS A 23 3.73 -23.21 -8.29
CA CYS A 23 3.15 -22.48 -9.41
C CYS A 23 2.42 -23.50 -10.29
N ASP A 24 1.12 -23.32 -10.45
CA ASP A 24 0.34 -24.12 -11.38
C ASP A 24 0.92 -23.97 -12.80
N PRO A 25 1.05 -25.06 -13.57
CA PRO A 25 1.63 -25.02 -14.92
C PRO A 25 1.02 -23.98 -15.86
N ARG A 26 -0.23 -23.65 -15.71
CA ARG A 26 -0.94 -22.58 -16.44
C ARG A 26 -0.29 -21.21 -16.24
N PHE A 27 0.29 -20.96 -15.06
CA PHE A 27 0.89 -19.68 -14.67
C PHE A 27 2.43 -19.68 -14.74
N THR A 28 3.03 -20.57 -15.53
CA THR A 28 4.50 -20.63 -15.69
C THR A 28 5.09 -19.28 -16.07
N ALA A 29 4.41 -18.47 -16.89
CA ALA A 29 4.84 -17.11 -17.24
C ALA A 29 5.05 -16.21 -16.00
N VAL A 30 4.23 -16.35 -14.94
CA VAL A 30 4.40 -15.62 -13.69
C VAL A 30 5.70 -16.05 -12.98
N ARG A 31 5.99 -17.35 -12.94
CA ARG A 31 7.26 -17.85 -12.38
C ARG A 31 8.46 -17.31 -13.14
N GLU A 32 8.39 -17.28 -14.47
CA GLU A 32 9.46 -16.76 -15.33
C GLU A 32 9.67 -15.25 -15.12
N ALA A 33 8.59 -14.46 -15.08
CA ALA A 33 8.64 -13.03 -14.80
C ALA A 33 9.21 -12.75 -13.40
N PHE A 34 8.84 -13.56 -12.40
CA PHE A 34 9.38 -13.46 -11.04
C PHE A 34 10.88 -13.78 -10.98
N ALA A 35 11.33 -14.83 -11.65
CA ALA A 35 12.75 -15.16 -11.77
C ALA A 35 13.52 -14.05 -12.49
N GLU A 36 12.93 -13.46 -13.55
CA GLU A 36 13.54 -12.37 -14.30
C GLU A 36 13.71 -11.09 -13.48
N ASN A 37 12.86 -10.86 -12.48
CA ASN A 37 13.03 -9.74 -11.55
C ASN A 37 14.37 -9.82 -10.81
N PHE A 38 14.82 -11.02 -10.43
CA PHE A 38 16.13 -11.23 -9.80
C PHE A 38 17.28 -11.07 -10.79
N ARG A 39 17.13 -11.54 -12.04
CA ARG A 39 18.19 -11.49 -13.04
C ARG A 39 18.41 -10.09 -13.61
N ALA A 40 17.33 -9.38 -13.95
CA ALA A 40 17.41 -8.16 -14.75
C ALA A 40 16.83 -6.91 -14.09
N ARG A 41 15.99 -7.03 -13.03
CA ARG A 41 15.33 -5.87 -12.43
C ARG A 41 15.79 -5.58 -11.00
N GLY A 42 16.93 -6.15 -10.61
CA GLY A 42 17.61 -5.80 -9.35
C GLY A 42 16.93 -6.27 -8.08
N GLU A 43 16.08 -7.30 -8.15
CA GLU A 43 15.43 -7.86 -6.96
C GLU A 43 16.46 -8.44 -5.99
N LEU A 44 16.26 -8.26 -4.67
CA LEU A 44 17.10 -8.86 -3.63
C LEU A 44 16.39 -10.01 -2.94
N GLY A 45 15.21 -9.77 -2.43
CA GLY A 45 14.34 -10.76 -1.83
C GLY A 45 12.90 -10.37 -2.05
N ALA A 46 12.05 -11.33 -2.41
CA ALA A 46 10.66 -11.08 -2.74
C ALA A 46 9.79 -12.32 -2.60
N ALA A 47 8.48 -12.10 -2.59
CA ALA A 47 7.48 -13.15 -2.75
C ALA A 47 6.31 -12.64 -3.58
N VAL A 48 5.67 -13.53 -4.34
CA VAL A 48 4.43 -13.28 -5.07
C VAL A 48 3.44 -14.42 -4.83
N ALA A 49 2.19 -14.06 -4.61
CA ALA A 49 1.09 -15.01 -4.55
C ALA A 49 -0.06 -14.56 -5.45
N VAL A 50 -0.70 -15.51 -6.11
CA VAL A 50 -1.87 -15.29 -6.95
C VAL A 50 -2.96 -16.26 -6.54
N THR A 51 -4.19 -15.76 -6.45
CA THR A 51 -5.37 -16.61 -6.31
C THR A 51 -6.31 -16.45 -7.50
N VAL A 52 -6.95 -17.54 -7.90
CA VAL A 52 -8.01 -17.58 -8.91
C VAL A 52 -9.22 -18.27 -8.27
N ALA A 53 -10.36 -17.62 -8.30
CA ALA A 53 -11.58 -18.09 -7.63
C ALA A 53 -11.37 -18.46 -6.13
N GLY A 54 -10.44 -17.74 -5.47
CA GLY A 54 -10.08 -17.97 -4.07
C GLY A 54 -9.04 -19.08 -3.82
N GLU A 55 -8.66 -19.86 -4.84
CA GLU A 55 -7.64 -20.90 -4.74
C GLU A 55 -6.25 -20.35 -5.08
N THR A 56 -5.24 -20.67 -4.28
CA THR A 56 -3.87 -20.25 -4.53
C THR A 56 -3.25 -21.03 -5.69
N VAL A 57 -2.99 -20.35 -6.80
CA VAL A 57 -2.38 -20.93 -8.01
C VAL A 57 -0.90 -20.61 -8.13
N VAL A 58 -0.43 -19.53 -7.49
CA VAL A 58 0.99 -19.15 -7.40
C VAL A 58 1.30 -18.79 -5.95
N ASP A 59 2.38 -19.36 -5.41
CA ASP A 59 2.98 -19.03 -4.10
C ASP A 59 4.49 -19.20 -4.25
N LEU A 60 5.18 -18.12 -4.64
CA LEU A 60 6.60 -18.12 -4.95
C LEU A 60 7.35 -17.14 -4.06
N TRP A 61 8.57 -17.52 -3.68
CA TRP A 61 9.51 -16.66 -2.96
C TRP A 61 10.95 -16.97 -3.35
N GLY A 62 11.85 -16.02 -3.09
CA GLY A 62 13.27 -16.22 -3.38
C GLY A 62 14.14 -15.06 -2.93
N GLY A 63 15.45 -15.26 -3.07
CA GLY A 63 16.45 -14.27 -2.72
C GLY A 63 16.72 -14.17 -1.22
N TRP A 64 16.99 -12.95 -0.73
CA TRP A 64 17.54 -12.69 0.59
C TRP A 64 16.71 -11.70 1.40
N ALA A 65 16.54 -11.98 2.67
CA ALA A 65 15.79 -11.13 3.60
C ALA A 65 16.64 -9.98 4.17
N ASP A 66 17.93 -9.91 3.86
CA ASP A 66 18.86 -8.86 4.31
C ASP A 66 19.88 -8.49 3.22
N THR A 67 20.47 -7.30 3.36
CA THR A 67 21.50 -6.79 2.44
C THR A 67 22.78 -7.59 2.48
N ALA A 68 23.13 -8.16 3.63
CA ALA A 68 24.33 -8.98 3.84
C ALA A 68 24.22 -10.37 3.16
N ARG A 69 23.02 -10.75 2.70
CA ARG A 69 22.73 -12.06 2.12
C ARG A 69 23.04 -13.21 3.08
N THR A 70 22.75 -13.02 4.37
CA THR A 70 22.95 -14.02 5.41
C THR A 70 21.70 -14.79 5.76
N ARG A 71 20.51 -14.19 5.51
CA ARG A 71 19.21 -14.80 5.76
C ARG A 71 18.47 -15.00 4.43
N PRO A 72 18.29 -16.26 3.96
CA PRO A 72 17.44 -16.52 2.81
C PRO A 72 16.00 -16.01 3.04
N TRP A 73 15.35 -15.55 1.99
CA TRP A 73 13.91 -15.28 2.05
C TRP A 73 13.16 -16.59 2.19
N ALA A 74 12.43 -16.74 3.28
CA ALA A 74 11.63 -17.93 3.59
C ALA A 74 10.16 -17.73 3.19
N ARG A 75 9.41 -18.81 3.17
CA ARG A 75 7.97 -18.79 2.83
C ARG A 75 7.16 -17.88 3.75
N ASP A 76 7.55 -17.76 5.00
CA ASP A 76 6.90 -16.97 6.06
C ASP A 76 7.63 -15.66 6.37
N THR A 77 8.58 -15.25 5.52
CA THR A 77 9.20 -13.93 5.66
C THR A 77 8.13 -12.85 5.49
N VAL A 78 8.06 -11.96 6.47
CA VAL A 78 7.21 -10.77 6.45
C VAL A 78 8.04 -9.54 6.13
N VAL A 79 7.43 -8.55 5.52
CA VAL A 79 8.10 -7.29 5.18
C VAL A 79 7.11 -6.14 5.29
N ASN A 80 7.61 -4.93 5.54
CA ASN A 80 6.80 -3.71 5.49
C ASN A 80 6.33 -3.46 4.04
N VAL A 81 5.03 -3.36 3.83
CA VAL A 81 4.43 -3.26 2.49
C VAL A 81 4.02 -1.83 2.10
N TRP A 82 4.44 -0.84 2.88
CA TRP A 82 4.10 0.56 2.62
C TRP A 82 2.61 0.76 2.31
N SER A 83 2.31 1.51 1.27
CA SER A 83 0.94 1.93 0.94
C SER A 83 0.02 0.81 0.47
N THR A 84 0.53 -0.39 0.18
CA THR A 84 -0.30 -1.59 0.02
C THR A 84 -1.16 -1.83 1.28
N SER A 85 -0.75 -1.29 2.44
CA SER A 85 -1.51 -1.28 3.70
C SER A 85 -2.86 -0.58 3.62
N LYS A 86 -3.04 0.37 2.68
CA LYS A 86 -4.28 1.16 2.57
C LYS A 86 -5.50 0.31 2.20
N GLY A 87 -5.30 -0.72 1.39
CA GLY A 87 -6.38 -1.66 1.04
C GLY A 87 -6.99 -2.36 2.26
N PRO A 88 -6.20 -3.00 3.13
CA PRO A 88 -6.68 -3.54 4.41
C PRO A 88 -7.37 -2.53 5.32
N VAL A 89 -6.89 -1.28 5.35
CA VAL A 89 -7.53 -0.20 6.13
C VAL A 89 -8.88 0.20 5.52
N ALA A 90 -8.95 0.31 4.20
CA ALA A 90 -10.23 0.53 3.50
C ALA A 90 -11.22 -0.61 3.79
N LEU A 91 -10.74 -1.86 3.79
CA LEU A 91 -11.57 -3.04 4.13
C LEU A 91 -12.22 -2.90 5.50
N CYS A 92 -11.51 -2.38 6.51
CA CYS A 92 -12.09 -2.11 7.83
C CYS A 92 -13.28 -1.15 7.78
N ALA A 93 -13.16 -0.04 7.04
CA ALA A 93 -14.25 0.91 6.87
C ALA A 93 -15.44 0.30 6.11
N HIS A 94 -15.17 -0.47 5.06
CA HIS A 94 -16.21 -1.17 4.30
C HIS A 94 -16.94 -2.24 5.12
N ILE A 95 -16.27 -2.95 6.04
CA ILE A 95 -16.91 -3.89 6.97
C ILE A 95 -17.89 -3.16 7.89
N LEU A 96 -17.49 -2.00 8.43
CA LEU A 96 -18.37 -1.20 9.28
C LEU A 96 -19.57 -0.63 8.49
N ALA A 97 -19.33 -0.22 7.24
CA ALA A 97 -20.39 0.28 6.36
C ALA A 97 -21.38 -0.83 5.98
N ASP A 98 -20.90 -2.03 5.66
CA ASP A 98 -21.74 -3.19 5.34
C ASP A 98 -22.62 -3.62 6.51
N ARG A 99 -22.15 -3.40 7.74
CA ARG A 99 -22.91 -3.65 8.99
C ARG A 99 -23.88 -2.53 9.36
N GLY A 100 -23.94 -1.45 8.57
CA GLY A 100 -24.77 -0.28 8.86
C GLY A 100 -24.30 0.56 10.07
N LEU A 101 -23.05 0.35 10.52
CA LEU A 101 -22.44 1.10 11.63
C LEU A 101 -21.74 2.37 11.17
N LEU A 102 -21.37 2.45 9.90
CA LEU A 102 -20.71 3.57 9.24
C LEU A 102 -21.43 3.91 7.95
N ASP A 103 -21.85 5.16 7.80
CA ASP A 103 -22.33 5.66 6.50
C ASP A 103 -21.21 6.42 5.81
N LEU A 104 -20.81 5.95 4.64
CA LEU A 104 -19.73 6.56 3.85
C LEU A 104 -20.13 7.93 3.28
N ASP A 105 -21.42 8.22 3.20
CA ASP A 105 -22.00 9.49 2.74
C ASP A 105 -22.34 10.45 3.89
N ALA A 106 -22.16 10.03 5.14
CA ALA A 106 -22.30 10.90 6.30
C ALA A 106 -21.06 11.80 6.50
N PRO A 107 -21.24 12.98 7.12
CA PRO A 107 -20.12 13.79 7.56
C PRO A 107 -19.24 13.03 8.57
N VAL A 108 -17.92 13.17 8.43
CA VAL A 108 -16.93 12.62 9.38
C VAL A 108 -17.25 13.10 10.81
N ALA A 109 -17.69 14.35 10.95
CA ALA A 109 -18.06 14.97 12.23
C ALA A 109 -19.19 14.22 12.98
N ALA A 110 -20.00 13.41 12.31
CA ALA A 110 -21.00 12.56 12.94
C ALA A 110 -20.36 11.46 13.81
N TYR A 111 -19.16 11.02 13.48
CA TYR A 111 -18.40 9.99 14.20
C TYR A 111 -17.23 10.59 14.99
N TRP A 112 -16.72 11.73 14.53
CA TRP A 112 -15.57 12.44 15.07
C TRP A 112 -15.89 13.94 15.19
N PRO A 113 -16.59 14.37 16.27
CA PRO A 113 -17.09 15.74 16.39
C PRO A 113 -16.02 16.82 16.29
N GLU A 114 -14.81 16.57 16.83
CA GLU A 114 -13.70 17.53 16.80
C GLU A 114 -13.19 17.79 15.38
N PHE A 115 -13.47 16.90 14.46
CA PHE A 115 -13.11 17.04 13.05
C PHE A 115 -13.84 18.19 12.34
N ALA A 116 -14.98 18.66 12.88
CA ALA A 116 -15.76 19.76 12.29
C ALA A 116 -15.02 21.11 12.25
N ALA A 117 -13.92 21.25 13.00
CA ALA A 117 -13.13 22.48 13.04
C ALA A 117 -12.65 22.90 11.62
N GLU A 118 -12.37 24.19 11.46
CA GLU A 118 -11.82 24.76 10.22
C GLU A 118 -12.67 24.49 8.96
N GLY A 119 -14.01 24.50 9.11
CA GLY A 119 -14.95 24.33 8.00
C GLY A 119 -15.07 22.91 7.47
N LYS A 120 -14.63 21.90 8.24
CA LYS A 120 -14.69 20.48 7.86
C LYS A 120 -15.98 19.76 8.27
N ASP A 121 -17.00 20.49 8.75
CA ASP A 121 -18.29 19.94 9.17
C ASP A 121 -19.04 19.15 8.09
N LYS A 122 -18.78 19.46 6.81
CA LYS A 122 -19.38 18.80 5.64
C LYS A 122 -18.48 17.76 4.94
N VAL A 123 -17.29 17.51 5.47
CA VAL A 123 -16.39 16.50 4.89
C VAL A 123 -16.98 15.11 5.12
N LEU A 124 -17.26 14.38 4.04
CA LEU A 124 -17.85 13.04 4.10
C LEU A 124 -16.77 11.97 4.35
N VAL A 125 -17.18 10.84 4.92
CA VAL A 125 -16.28 9.69 5.12
C VAL A 125 -15.67 9.23 3.79
N ARG A 126 -16.44 9.21 2.70
CA ARG A 126 -15.93 8.90 1.36
C ARG A 126 -14.80 9.82 0.89
N HIS A 127 -14.75 11.08 1.33
CA HIS A 127 -13.65 11.99 1.01
C HIS A 127 -12.33 11.56 1.65
N LEU A 128 -12.38 10.92 2.85
CA LEU A 128 -11.19 10.34 3.47
C LEU A 128 -10.67 9.15 2.65
N LEU A 129 -11.57 8.24 2.26
CA LEU A 129 -11.24 7.04 1.48
C LEU A 129 -10.69 7.37 0.08
N SER A 130 -11.13 8.47 -0.52
CA SER A 130 -10.80 8.83 -1.90
C SER A 130 -9.74 9.93 -2.04
N HIS A 131 -8.99 10.23 -0.97
CA HIS A 131 -7.97 11.28 -0.97
C HIS A 131 -8.48 12.69 -1.30
N ARG A 132 -9.75 12.97 -0.99
CA ARG A 132 -10.42 14.24 -1.32
C ARG A 132 -10.71 15.11 -0.11
N ALA A 133 -10.23 14.74 1.07
CA ALA A 133 -10.47 15.50 2.31
C ALA A 133 -9.66 16.80 2.43
N GLY A 134 -8.65 16.99 1.59
CA GLY A 134 -7.77 18.17 1.70
C GLY A 134 -6.75 18.09 2.86
N LEU A 135 -6.54 16.92 3.43
CA LEU A 135 -5.69 16.72 4.60
C LEU A 135 -4.47 15.82 4.26
N SER A 136 -3.84 16.07 3.12
CA SER A 136 -2.77 15.23 2.56
C SER A 136 -1.52 15.12 3.44
N GLY A 137 -1.24 16.13 4.26
CA GLY A 137 -0.12 16.18 5.19
C GLY A 137 -0.34 17.28 6.23
N LEU A 138 0.32 17.19 7.36
CA LEU A 138 0.24 18.18 8.43
C LEU A 138 0.90 19.49 8.01
N ARG A 139 0.29 20.63 8.36
CA ARG A 139 0.83 21.97 8.05
C ARG A 139 2.04 22.32 8.91
N GLU A 140 1.93 21.99 10.20
CA GLU A 140 3.01 22.22 11.14
C GLU A 140 4.07 21.11 11.05
N PRO A 141 5.33 21.39 11.33
CA PRO A 141 6.37 20.37 11.43
C PRO A 141 5.93 19.23 12.34
N HIS A 142 6.17 18.01 11.91
CA HIS A 142 5.81 16.80 12.63
C HIS A 142 7.02 15.88 12.69
N THR A 143 7.39 15.43 13.88
CA THR A 143 8.51 14.51 14.06
C THR A 143 8.05 13.05 13.91
N LEU A 144 9.01 12.14 13.82
CA LEU A 144 8.70 10.69 13.80
C LEU A 144 8.07 10.23 15.10
N GLU A 145 8.58 10.73 16.23
CA GLU A 145 8.04 10.41 17.57
C GLU A 145 6.58 10.87 17.69
N GLU A 146 6.28 12.06 17.19
CA GLU A 146 4.92 12.59 17.16
C GLU A 146 4.01 11.80 16.20
N LEU A 147 4.54 11.31 15.07
CA LEU A 147 3.80 10.43 14.15
C LEU A 147 3.40 9.11 14.81
N TYR A 148 4.20 8.60 15.73
CA TYR A 148 3.90 7.37 16.48
C TYR A 148 2.83 7.59 17.57
N ASP A 149 2.58 8.84 17.96
CA ASP A 149 1.50 9.20 18.88
C ASP A 149 0.18 9.36 18.12
N TRP A 150 -0.67 8.36 18.24
CA TRP A 150 -1.98 8.32 17.57
C TRP A 150 -2.86 9.49 17.95
N GLU A 151 -2.98 9.76 19.26
CA GLU A 151 -3.89 10.80 19.78
C GLU A 151 -3.42 12.20 19.35
N LEU A 152 -2.12 12.47 19.41
CA LEU A 152 -1.54 13.73 18.96
C LEU A 152 -1.76 13.93 17.46
N THR A 153 -1.45 12.92 16.63
CA THR A 153 -1.55 13.03 15.18
C THR A 153 -3.02 13.23 14.75
N THR A 154 -3.95 12.46 15.32
CA THR A 154 -5.37 12.62 15.01
C THR A 154 -5.94 13.96 15.51
N ALA A 155 -5.53 14.43 16.70
CA ALA A 155 -5.94 15.74 17.20
C ALA A 155 -5.46 16.88 16.28
N ARG A 156 -4.20 16.84 15.79
CA ARG A 156 -3.68 17.83 14.84
C ARG A 156 -4.45 17.79 13.50
N LEU A 157 -4.78 16.61 12.98
CA LEU A 157 -5.57 16.47 11.76
C LEU A 157 -7.00 17.01 11.93
N ALA A 158 -7.60 16.80 13.10
CA ALA A 158 -8.92 17.36 13.41
C ALA A 158 -8.91 18.89 13.51
N ALA A 159 -7.84 19.47 14.06
CA ALA A 159 -7.74 20.91 14.28
C ALA A 159 -7.30 21.70 13.04
N MET A 160 -6.59 21.09 12.07
CA MET A 160 -6.01 21.85 10.94
C MET A 160 -7.04 22.17 9.85
N ALA A 161 -6.83 23.33 9.18
CA ALA A 161 -7.54 23.67 7.95
C ALA A 161 -7.10 22.80 6.76
N PRO A 162 -8.03 22.40 5.87
CA PRO A 162 -7.68 21.62 4.70
C PRO A 162 -6.79 22.45 3.72
N TRP A 163 -5.98 21.77 2.91
CA TRP A 163 -5.14 22.38 1.88
C TRP A 163 -5.94 22.89 0.67
N TRP A 164 -7.08 22.28 0.41
CA TRP A 164 -8.05 22.65 -0.63
C TRP A 164 -9.46 22.34 -0.14
N GLU A 165 -10.45 22.89 -0.81
CA GLU A 165 -11.86 22.62 -0.51
C GLU A 165 -12.17 21.12 -0.64
N PRO A 166 -12.57 20.46 0.45
CA PRO A 166 -12.86 19.02 0.47
C PRO A 166 -13.89 18.61 -0.58
N GLY A 167 -13.70 17.46 -1.20
CA GLY A 167 -14.58 16.92 -2.24
C GLY A 167 -14.32 17.47 -3.65
N THR A 168 -13.61 18.61 -3.81
CA THR A 168 -13.42 19.26 -5.12
C THR A 168 -12.24 18.72 -5.92
N ARG A 169 -11.17 18.27 -5.23
CA ARG A 169 -9.93 17.78 -5.83
C ARG A 169 -9.40 16.58 -5.06
N SER A 170 -8.53 15.80 -5.70
CA SER A 170 -7.77 14.71 -5.09
C SER A 170 -6.31 15.11 -4.87
N GLY A 171 -5.72 14.64 -3.81
CA GLY A 171 -4.30 14.74 -3.54
C GLY A 171 -3.90 13.64 -2.55
N TYR A 172 -2.95 12.83 -2.93
CA TYR A 172 -2.59 11.62 -2.21
C TYR A 172 -2.26 11.87 -0.73
N HIS A 173 -3.02 11.28 0.17
CA HIS A 173 -2.81 11.34 1.61
C HIS A 173 -1.84 10.21 2.00
N ALA A 174 -0.52 10.47 1.89
CA ALA A 174 0.50 9.43 1.99
C ALA A 174 0.48 8.70 3.34
N LEU A 175 0.55 9.42 4.44
CA LEU A 175 0.50 8.89 5.82
C LEU A 175 -0.84 9.19 6.50
N THR A 176 -1.37 10.38 6.29
CA THR A 176 -2.57 10.87 6.98
C THR A 176 -3.82 10.05 6.68
N TYR A 177 -3.89 9.39 5.52
CA TYR A 177 -4.96 8.45 5.17
C TYR A 177 -5.23 7.44 6.29
N GLY A 178 -4.17 6.82 6.83
CA GLY A 178 -4.29 5.79 7.85
C GLY A 178 -4.86 6.31 9.17
N PHE A 179 -4.49 7.53 9.56
CA PHE A 179 -5.00 8.19 10.75
C PHE A 179 -6.45 8.68 10.55
N LEU A 180 -6.74 9.25 9.39
CA LEU A 180 -8.07 9.78 9.08
C LEU A 180 -9.13 8.66 9.02
N VAL A 181 -8.91 7.67 8.17
CA VAL A 181 -9.82 6.52 8.04
C VAL A 181 -9.79 5.69 9.32
N GLY A 182 -8.60 5.49 9.89
CA GLY A 182 -8.41 4.70 11.10
C GLY A 182 -9.07 5.28 12.34
N GLU A 183 -9.09 6.61 12.50
CA GLU A 183 -9.78 7.24 13.62
C GLU A 183 -11.31 7.07 13.52
N VAL A 184 -11.87 7.15 12.31
CA VAL A 184 -13.29 6.84 12.09
C VAL A 184 -13.57 5.37 12.45
N VAL A 185 -12.73 4.43 11.98
CA VAL A 185 -12.83 3.01 12.35
C VAL A 185 -12.78 2.84 13.87
N ARG A 186 -11.82 3.49 14.54
CA ARG A 186 -11.65 3.42 15.99
C ARG A 186 -12.87 3.93 16.74
N ARG A 187 -13.42 5.07 16.34
CA ARG A 187 -14.58 5.69 17.02
C ARG A 187 -15.85 4.88 16.85
N VAL A 188 -16.03 4.25 15.68
CA VAL A 188 -17.19 3.42 15.41
C VAL A 188 -17.08 2.03 16.04
N SER A 189 -15.90 1.42 16.04
CA SER A 189 -15.71 0.03 16.49
C SER A 189 -15.17 -0.12 17.90
N GLY A 190 -14.59 0.94 18.48
CA GLY A 190 -13.83 0.91 19.73
C GLY A 190 -12.41 0.33 19.60
N LEU A 191 -11.96 -0.05 18.38
CA LEU A 191 -10.66 -0.66 18.11
C LEU A 191 -9.86 0.14 17.09
N ARG A 192 -8.55 0.26 17.28
CA ARG A 192 -7.66 0.76 16.24
C ARG A 192 -7.67 -0.17 15.01
N PRO A 193 -7.33 0.34 13.82
CA PRO A 193 -7.42 -0.43 12.57
C PRO A 193 -6.73 -1.78 12.58
N GLY A 194 -5.54 -1.87 13.17
CA GLY A 194 -4.79 -3.13 13.26
C GLY A 194 -5.52 -4.18 14.06
N ALA A 195 -6.00 -3.82 15.26
CA ALA A 195 -6.77 -4.72 16.12
C ALA A 195 -8.14 -5.08 15.51
N PHE A 196 -8.79 -4.13 14.81
CA PHE A 196 -10.04 -4.41 14.10
C PHE A 196 -9.81 -5.37 12.95
N LEU A 197 -8.78 -5.14 12.14
CA LEU A 197 -8.40 -6.02 11.02
C LEU A 197 -8.07 -7.44 11.50
N GLU A 198 -7.32 -7.56 12.61
CA GLU A 198 -7.00 -8.84 13.21
C GLU A 198 -8.27 -9.59 13.64
N ARG A 199 -9.14 -8.91 14.38
CA ARG A 199 -10.38 -9.53 14.88
C ARG A 199 -11.32 -9.97 13.77
N GLU A 200 -11.48 -9.15 12.72
CA GLU A 200 -12.53 -9.33 11.72
C GLU A 200 -12.05 -10.11 10.49
N VAL A 201 -10.75 -10.05 10.17
CA VAL A 201 -10.23 -10.56 8.90
C VAL A 201 -9.02 -11.47 9.08
N THR A 202 -7.86 -10.94 9.56
CA THR A 202 -6.62 -11.70 9.51
C THR A 202 -6.61 -12.86 10.49
N GLY A 203 -7.17 -12.73 11.67
CA GLY A 203 -7.34 -13.82 12.63
C GLY A 203 -8.25 -14.93 12.12
N PRO A 204 -9.52 -14.63 11.74
CA PRO A 204 -10.44 -15.62 11.22
C PRO A 204 -9.99 -16.35 9.94
N LEU A 205 -9.18 -15.70 9.10
CA LEU A 205 -8.63 -16.27 7.87
C LEU A 205 -7.21 -16.86 8.04
N GLY A 206 -6.61 -16.73 9.23
CA GLY A 206 -5.24 -17.20 9.50
C GLY A 206 -4.18 -16.49 8.65
N LEU A 207 -4.34 -15.20 8.39
CA LEU A 207 -3.45 -14.43 7.51
C LEU A 207 -2.30 -13.81 8.30
N ASP A 208 -1.10 -13.95 7.79
CA ASP A 208 0.11 -13.37 8.37
C ASP A 208 0.30 -11.93 7.85
N PHE A 209 -0.55 -11.04 8.36
CA PHE A 209 -0.52 -9.61 8.09
C PHE A 209 -0.97 -8.83 9.34
N THR A 210 -0.19 -7.81 9.71
CA THR A 210 -0.47 -6.92 10.84
C THR A 210 -0.21 -5.47 10.46
N VAL A 211 -0.93 -4.52 11.07
CA VAL A 211 -0.56 -3.10 11.06
C VAL A 211 0.29 -2.83 12.30
N GLY A 212 1.51 -2.32 12.08
CA GLY A 212 2.57 -2.48 13.06
C GLY A 212 3.09 -3.93 13.09
N LEU A 213 4.12 -4.18 13.87
CA LEU A 213 4.70 -5.51 14.01
C LEU A 213 4.94 -5.86 15.47
N PRO A 214 4.21 -6.82 16.04
CA PRO A 214 4.50 -7.32 17.38
C PRO A 214 5.91 -7.87 17.48
N GLU A 215 6.59 -7.73 18.64
CA GLU A 215 7.96 -8.22 18.86
C GLU A 215 8.13 -9.70 18.45
N ARG A 216 7.12 -10.54 18.68
CA ARG A 216 7.12 -11.97 18.31
C ARG A 216 7.29 -12.21 16.81
N GLY A 217 7.02 -11.22 15.96
CA GLY A 217 7.18 -11.32 14.50
C GLY A 217 8.53 -10.82 13.99
N SER A 218 9.33 -10.15 14.82
CA SER A 218 10.53 -9.42 14.39
C SER A 218 11.61 -10.30 13.76
N GLY A 219 11.79 -11.54 14.22
CA GLY A 219 12.81 -12.47 13.72
C GLY A 219 12.61 -12.91 12.26
N ARG A 220 11.38 -12.83 11.72
CA ARG A 220 11.05 -13.21 10.33
C ARG A 220 11.00 -12.01 9.38
N THR A 221 11.26 -10.80 9.89
CA THR A 221 11.09 -9.58 9.11
C THR A 221 12.27 -9.36 8.19
N ALA A 222 12.01 -9.16 6.91
CA ALA A 222 13.02 -8.74 5.96
C ALA A 222 13.42 -7.27 6.23
N GLU A 223 14.70 -6.99 6.00
CA GLU A 223 15.26 -5.64 6.04
C GLU A 223 14.88 -4.92 4.75
N LEU A 224 14.23 -3.75 4.85
CA LEU A 224 14.02 -2.89 3.70
C LEU A 224 15.33 -2.24 3.25
N VAL A 225 15.58 -2.30 1.95
CA VAL A 225 16.74 -1.69 1.31
C VAL A 225 16.25 -0.46 0.55
N PRO A 226 16.82 0.73 0.80
CA PRO A 226 16.37 1.94 0.14
C PRO A 226 16.54 1.86 -1.38
N PRO A 227 15.79 2.66 -2.15
CA PRO A 227 16.03 2.82 -3.58
C PRO A 227 17.43 3.36 -3.83
N PRO A 228 17.95 3.26 -5.08
CA PRO A 228 19.21 3.87 -5.43
C PRO A 228 19.26 5.33 -4.98
N ALA A 229 20.38 5.71 -4.35
CA ALA A 229 20.53 7.06 -3.84
C ALA A 229 20.53 8.06 -5.00
N VAL A 230 19.71 9.08 -4.88
CA VAL A 230 19.81 10.31 -5.70
C VAL A 230 20.71 11.33 -4.98
N SER A 231 21.38 12.17 -5.73
CA SER A 231 22.21 13.20 -5.12
C SER A 231 21.35 14.18 -4.31
N ARG A 232 21.94 14.79 -3.28
CA ARG A 232 21.26 15.78 -2.46
C ARG A 232 20.72 16.95 -3.30
N SER A 233 21.47 17.38 -4.31
CA SER A 233 21.05 18.47 -5.22
C SER A 233 19.84 18.07 -6.08
N GLU A 234 19.77 16.82 -6.55
CA GLU A 234 18.59 16.31 -7.28
C GLU A 234 17.37 16.23 -6.38
N GLN A 235 17.56 15.75 -5.14
CA GLN A 235 16.48 15.69 -4.15
C GLN A 235 15.94 17.08 -3.79
N GLU A 236 16.84 18.05 -3.53
CA GLU A 236 16.48 19.44 -3.25
C GLU A 236 15.77 20.09 -4.46
N ALA A 237 16.21 19.79 -5.69
CA ALA A 237 15.56 20.28 -6.91
C ALA A 237 14.14 19.73 -7.06
N VAL A 238 13.92 18.45 -6.78
CA VAL A 238 12.57 17.85 -6.79
C VAL A 238 11.69 18.50 -5.72
N PHE A 239 12.16 18.58 -4.48
CA PHE A 239 11.37 19.15 -3.39
C PHE A 239 11.04 20.63 -3.56
N SER A 240 11.94 21.41 -4.16
CA SER A 240 11.70 22.84 -4.43
C SER A 240 10.57 23.09 -5.45
N GLN A 241 10.19 22.07 -6.24
CA GLN A 241 9.11 22.16 -7.22
C GLN A 241 7.76 21.67 -6.67
N LEU A 242 7.75 21.05 -5.48
CA LEU A 242 6.51 20.55 -4.90
C LEU A 242 5.66 21.69 -4.34
N ALA A 243 4.36 21.61 -4.59
CA ALA A 243 3.40 22.47 -3.90
C ALA A 243 3.43 22.19 -2.37
N PRO A 244 3.06 23.17 -1.53
CA PRO A 244 3.12 23.00 -0.06
C PRO A 244 2.36 21.77 0.44
N ALA A 245 1.19 21.46 -0.13
CA ALA A 245 0.41 20.27 0.22
C ALA A 245 1.13 18.95 -0.12
N ALA A 246 1.86 18.93 -1.25
CA ALA A 246 2.65 17.77 -1.66
C ALA A 246 3.90 17.59 -0.78
N LEU A 247 4.59 18.67 -0.47
CA LEU A 247 5.74 18.66 0.45
C LEU A 247 5.31 18.16 1.84
N ALA A 248 4.20 18.67 2.36
CA ALA A 248 3.63 18.23 3.64
C ALA A 248 3.25 16.73 3.63
N ALA A 249 2.74 16.22 2.52
CA ALA A 249 2.35 14.82 2.39
C ALA A 249 3.54 13.86 2.29
N LEU A 250 4.63 14.27 1.63
CA LEU A 250 5.74 13.39 1.24
C LEU A 250 6.99 13.56 2.12
N ALA A 251 7.10 14.66 2.87
CA ALA A 251 8.30 15.00 3.62
C ALA A 251 8.04 15.54 5.04
N ASN A 252 6.83 15.40 5.57
CA ASN A 252 6.51 15.87 6.94
C ASN A 252 5.73 14.83 7.76
N PRO A 253 6.45 13.96 8.52
CA PRO A 253 7.91 13.83 8.55
C PRO A 253 8.42 13.03 7.33
N PRO A 254 9.71 13.18 6.97
CA PRO A 254 10.32 12.31 5.97
C PRO A 254 10.44 10.89 6.51
N VAL A 255 10.04 9.92 5.70
CA VAL A 255 10.12 8.49 6.04
C VAL A 255 10.71 7.69 4.88
N GLY A 256 11.50 6.68 5.21
CA GLY A 256 12.14 5.80 4.24
C GLY A 256 12.47 4.42 4.83
N ALA A 257 13.36 3.70 4.16
CA ALA A 257 13.75 2.36 4.58
C ALA A 257 14.40 2.33 5.97
N ALA A 258 15.16 3.37 6.32
CA ALA A 258 15.82 3.45 7.62
C ALA A 258 14.81 3.51 8.76
N GLU A 259 13.80 4.37 8.64
CA GLU A 259 12.72 4.50 9.61
C GLU A 259 11.89 3.21 9.65
N ALA A 260 11.53 2.66 8.50
CA ALA A 260 10.72 1.44 8.40
C ALA A 260 11.42 0.20 9.02
N ASN A 261 12.74 0.19 9.06
CA ASN A 261 13.52 -0.85 9.72
C ASN A 261 13.64 -0.65 11.24
N SER A 262 13.29 0.52 11.76
CA SER A 262 13.45 0.83 13.19
C SER A 262 12.44 0.07 14.06
N PRO A 263 12.81 -0.29 15.29
CA PRO A 263 11.88 -0.87 16.24
C PRO A 263 10.69 0.04 16.56
N ALA A 264 10.91 1.36 16.61
CA ALA A 264 9.87 2.35 16.90
C ALA A 264 8.78 2.38 15.83
N TRP A 265 9.17 2.42 14.55
CA TRP A 265 8.23 2.31 13.42
C TRP A 265 7.43 1.00 13.47
N ARG A 266 8.11 -0.12 13.72
CA ARG A 266 7.47 -1.43 13.81
C ARG A 266 6.47 -1.53 14.95
N ALA A 267 6.79 -0.92 16.10
CA ALA A 267 5.90 -0.92 17.27
C ALA A 267 4.71 0.05 17.13
N ALA A 268 4.84 1.10 16.29
CA ALA A 268 3.78 2.06 16.07
C ALA A 268 2.66 1.48 15.20
N GLU A 269 1.51 2.16 15.19
CA GLU A 269 0.41 1.88 14.26
C GLU A 269 0.27 3.04 13.29
N ILE A 270 0.75 2.84 12.04
CA ILE A 270 0.71 3.80 10.93
C ILE A 270 -0.04 3.16 9.77
N PRO A 271 -1.38 3.09 9.81
CA PRO A 271 -2.14 2.14 8.98
C PRO A 271 -2.01 2.35 7.47
N ALA A 272 -1.60 3.56 7.05
CA ALA A 272 -1.35 3.85 5.64
C ALA A 272 -0.02 3.30 5.10
N ALA A 273 0.93 2.87 5.98
CA ALA A 273 2.31 2.66 5.55
C ALA A 273 3.06 1.51 6.26
N ASN A 274 2.64 1.09 7.46
CA ASN A 274 3.41 0.09 8.19
C ASN A 274 2.71 -1.26 8.37
N GLY A 275 1.89 -1.66 7.39
CA GLY A 275 1.48 -3.05 7.27
C GLY A 275 2.71 -3.95 7.06
N HIS A 276 2.77 -5.05 7.78
CA HIS A 276 3.79 -6.09 7.65
C HIS A 276 3.10 -7.40 7.31
N GLY A 277 3.53 -8.06 6.24
CA GLY A 277 2.88 -9.30 5.84
C GLY A 277 3.63 -10.10 4.78
N THR A 278 3.12 -11.29 4.52
CA THR A 278 3.55 -12.16 3.42
C THR A 278 2.77 -11.84 2.13
N ALA A 279 3.30 -12.21 0.98
CA ALA A 279 2.58 -12.07 -0.31
C ALA A 279 1.23 -12.81 -0.30
N ARG A 280 1.16 -13.99 0.33
CA ARG A 280 -0.10 -14.75 0.48
C ARG A 280 -1.14 -13.98 1.26
N ALA A 281 -0.74 -13.35 2.35
CA ALA A 281 -1.67 -12.57 3.17
C ALA A 281 -2.17 -11.33 2.41
N VAL A 282 -1.29 -10.66 1.66
CA VAL A 282 -1.69 -9.54 0.78
C VAL A 282 -2.66 -10.05 -0.29
N ALA A 283 -2.33 -11.13 -1.02
CA ALA A 283 -3.21 -11.72 -2.02
C ALA A 283 -4.58 -12.08 -1.43
N ALA A 284 -4.62 -12.67 -0.23
CA ALA A 284 -5.87 -13.03 0.45
C ALA A 284 -6.71 -11.82 0.86
N LEU A 285 -6.09 -10.76 1.39
CA LEU A 285 -6.77 -9.51 1.76
C LEU A 285 -7.42 -8.84 0.55
N TYR A 286 -6.71 -8.75 -0.57
CA TYR A 286 -7.28 -8.27 -1.83
C TYR A 286 -8.21 -9.31 -2.46
N GLY A 287 -7.99 -10.59 -2.17
CA GLY A 287 -8.86 -11.71 -2.54
C GLY A 287 -10.27 -11.63 -1.96
N VAL A 288 -10.44 -10.97 -0.81
CA VAL A 288 -11.78 -10.65 -0.27
C VAL A 288 -12.58 -9.83 -1.27
N PHE A 289 -11.96 -8.84 -1.89
CA PHE A 289 -12.60 -8.01 -2.91
C PHE A 289 -12.80 -8.76 -4.23
N ALA A 290 -11.77 -9.49 -4.71
CA ALA A 290 -11.85 -10.30 -5.92
C ALA A 290 -12.94 -11.38 -5.83
N GLY A 291 -13.13 -11.97 -4.64
CA GLY A 291 -14.17 -12.94 -4.32
C GLY A 291 -15.52 -12.32 -3.95
N ARG A 292 -15.73 -11.03 -4.32
CA ARG A 292 -16.99 -10.30 -4.06
C ARG A 292 -17.41 -10.38 -2.59
N GLY A 293 -16.47 -10.11 -1.70
CA GLY A 293 -16.65 -10.09 -0.26
C GLY A 293 -16.42 -11.42 0.46
N SER A 294 -15.98 -12.47 -0.24
CA SER A 294 -15.70 -13.79 0.35
C SER A 294 -14.26 -14.22 0.07
N TYR A 295 -13.65 -14.91 1.02
CA TYR A 295 -12.36 -15.56 0.85
C TYR A 295 -12.23 -16.74 1.81
N GLY A 296 -11.58 -17.84 1.37
CA GLY A 296 -11.37 -19.03 2.19
C GLY A 296 -12.66 -19.63 2.78
N GLY A 297 -13.77 -19.61 2.04
CA GLY A 297 -15.07 -20.08 2.48
C GLY A 297 -15.78 -19.16 3.49
N ARG A 298 -15.23 -18.00 3.83
CA ARG A 298 -15.81 -17.03 4.77
C ARG A 298 -16.33 -15.78 4.05
N ARG A 299 -17.49 -15.30 4.49
CA ARG A 299 -18.06 -14.02 4.08
C ARG A 299 -17.54 -12.93 5.01
N ILE A 300 -16.80 -11.96 4.46
CA ILE A 300 -16.26 -10.77 5.16
C ILE A 300 -17.11 -9.55 4.86
N LEU A 301 -17.53 -9.39 3.60
CA LEU A 301 -18.41 -8.33 3.10
C LEU A 301 -19.59 -8.93 2.34
N SER A 302 -20.68 -8.20 2.27
CA SER A 302 -21.71 -8.49 1.26
C SER A 302 -21.17 -8.22 -0.16
N PRO A 303 -21.74 -8.84 -1.20
CA PRO A 303 -21.33 -8.55 -2.58
C PRO A 303 -21.51 -7.06 -2.94
N GLN A 304 -22.55 -6.41 -2.42
CA GLN A 304 -22.81 -5.00 -2.64
C GLN A 304 -21.70 -4.13 -2.04
N ALA A 305 -21.30 -4.40 -0.80
CA ALA A 305 -20.22 -3.65 -0.14
C ALA A 305 -18.87 -3.86 -0.84
N ALA A 306 -18.58 -5.09 -1.29
CA ALA A 306 -17.37 -5.38 -2.05
C ALA A 306 -17.35 -4.65 -3.41
N GLU A 307 -18.49 -4.53 -4.09
CA GLU A 307 -18.61 -3.79 -5.35
C GLU A 307 -18.46 -2.29 -5.14
N ARG A 308 -18.94 -1.76 -4.00
CA ARG A 308 -18.90 -0.33 -3.70
C ARG A 308 -17.48 0.24 -3.62
N VAL A 309 -16.47 -0.60 -3.34
CA VAL A 309 -15.04 -0.20 -3.33
C VAL A 309 -14.62 0.43 -4.67
N ARG A 310 -15.21 -0.02 -5.78
CA ARG A 310 -14.94 0.47 -7.14
C ARG A 310 -15.79 1.68 -7.55
N GLU A 311 -16.58 2.25 -6.65
CA GLU A 311 -17.35 3.46 -6.92
C GLU A 311 -16.38 4.61 -7.15
N GLY A 312 -16.17 4.97 -8.44
CA GLY A 312 -15.25 6.01 -8.83
C GLY A 312 -15.64 7.36 -8.24
N GLN A 313 -14.67 8.07 -7.69
CA GLN A 313 -14.88 9.37 -7.06
C GLN A 313 -14.55 10.54 -7.99
N GLY A 314 -14.47 10.25 -9.28
CA GLY A 314 -14.11 11.18 -10.34
C GLY A 314 -12.61 11.23 -10.58
N SER A 315 -12.27 11.35 -11.84
CA SER A 315 -10.91 11.43 -12.36
C SER A 315 -10.40 12.86 -12.25
N CYS A 316 -9.24 13.08 -11.67
CA CYS A 316 -8.58 14.37 -11.65
C CYS A 316 -7.07 14.20 -11.45
N ARG A 317 -6.33 15.23 -11.87
CA ARG A 317 -4.87 15.28 -11.59
C ARG A 317 -4.66 15.33 -10.08
N ASP A 318 -3.85 14.42 -9.56
CA ASP A 318 -3.50 14.38 -8.14
C ASP A 318 -2.60 15.57 -7.75
N LEU A 319 -2.99 16.32 -6.72
CA LEU A 319 -2.28 17.52 -6.26
C LEU A 319 -0.96 17.22 -5.52
N VAL A 320 -0.77 15.98 -5.11
CA VAL A 320 0.42 15.53 -4.36
C VAL A 320 1.38 14.79 -5.27
N LEU A 321 0.89 13.83 -6.04
CA LEU A 321 1.73 13.00 -6.91
C LEU A 321 2.08 13.72 -8.23
N GLY A 322 1.27 14.69 -8.64
CA GLY A 322 1.61 15.66 -9.67
C GLY A 322 1.93 15.05 -11.03
N ALA A 323 2.93 15.66 -11.71
CA ALA A 323 3.34 15.27 -13.06
C ALA A 323 4.12 13.94 -13.14
N GLY A 324 4.56 13.37 -12.02
CA GLY A 324 5.15 12.02 -11.96
C GLY A 324 4.10 10.90 -12.09
N PHE A 325 2.82 11.25 -12.02
CA PHE A 325 1.67 10.41 -12.31
C PHE A 325 1.08 10.90 -13.64
N GLU A 326 1.54 10.32 -14.73
CA GLU A 326 1.03 10.69 -16.06
C GLU A 326 -0.43 10.26 -16.20
N GLY A 327 -1.31 11.23 -16.39
CA GLY A 327 -2.73 11.05 -16.58
C GLY A 327 -3.58 11.39 -15.36
N GLU A 328 -4.90 11.19 -15.51
CA GLU A 328 -5.87 11.36 -14.42
C GLU A 328 -5.93 10.08 -13.60
N THR A 329 -5.62 10.21 -12.31
CA THR A 329 -5.75 9.08 -11.38
C THR A 329 -7.20 8.94 -10.98
N GLU A 330 -7.81 7.79 -11.20
CA GLU A 330 -9.11 7.48 -10.67
C GLU A 330 -8.99 6.67 -9.39
N VAL A 331 -9.62 7.18 -8.34
CA VAL A 331 -9.66 6.54 -7.03
C VAL A 331 -11.09 6.12 -6.74
N GLY A 332 -11.27 4.88 -6.31
CA GLY A 332 -12.50 4.40 -5.73
C GLY A 332 -12.58 4.75 -4.24
N LEU A 333 -13.34 3.98 -3.49
CA LEU A 333 -13.46 4.16 -2.05
C LEU A 333 -12.35 3.38 -1.30
N GLY A 334 -11.13 3.90 -1.39
CA GLY A 334 -9.94 3.42 -0.67
C GLY A 334 -8.90 2.69 -1.51
N LEU A 335 -9.16 2.46 -2.79
CA LEU A 335 -8.26 1.77 -3.70
C LEU A 335 -8.17 2.52 -5.04
N TRP A 336 -7.06 2.37 -5.73
CA TRP A 336 -6.87 2.90 -7.07
C TRP A 336 -7.51 1.98 -8.11
N LEU A 337 -8.23 2.57 -9.06
CA LEU A 337 -8.80 1.86 -10.19
C LEU A 337 -7.74 1.69 -11.29
N SER A 338 -7.89 0.66 -12.12
CA SER A 338 -6.88 0.31 -13.13
C SER A 338 -6.62 1.45 -14.12
N GLY A 339 -7.66 2.18 -14.49
CA GLY A 339 -7.57 3.31 -15.41
C GLY A 339 -7.15 2.91 -16.82
N PRO A 340 -6.99 3.90 -17.72
CA PRO A 340 -6.59 3.66 -19.11
C PRO A 340 -5.19 3.09 -19.27
N GLN A 341 -4.31 3.30 -18.29
CA GLN A 341 -2.93 2.81 -18.32
C GLN A 341 -2.79 1.35 -17.88
N GLY A 342 -3.88 0.73 -17.37
CA GLY A 342 -3.89 -0.67 -17.01
C GLY A 342 -2.99 -1.02 -15.82
N SER A 343 -2.87 -0.13 -14.83
CA SER A 343 -1.96 -0.31 -13.68
C SER A 343 -2.17 -1.63 -12.93
N TYR A 344 -3.39 -2.18 -12.97
CA TYR A 344 -3.77 -3.44 -12.34
C TYR A 344 -4.27 -4.46 -13.37
N GLY A 345 -3.76 -4.38 -14.61
CA GLY A 345 -4.12 -5.24 -15.72
C GLY A 345 -5.07 -4.61 -16.73
N PRO A 346 -5.36 -5.33 -17.83
CA PRO A 346 -6.14 -4.82 -18.96
C PRO A 346 -7.63 -4.64 -18.65
N ASN A 347 -8.14 -5.29 -17.58
CA ASN A 347 -9.51 -5.08 -17.15
C ASN A 347 -9.65 -3.72 -16.47
N PRO A 348 -10.42 -2.76 -17.04
CA PRO A 348 -10.60 -1.43 -16.46
C PRO A 348 -11.30 -1.47 -15.10
N ARG A 349 -11.94 -2.58 -14.75
CA ARG A 349 -12.61 -2.80 -13.47
C ARG A 349 -11.71 -3.44 -12.41
N ALA A 350 -10.47 -3.82 -12.74
CA ALA A 350 -9.47 -4.23 -11.77
C ALA A 350 -9.03 -3.01 -10.94
N PHE A 351 -8.58 -3.27 -9.72
CA PHE A 351 -8.17 -2.23 -8.79
C PHE A 351 -7.14 -2.76 -7.79
N GLY A 352 -6.48 -1.86 -7.09
CA GLY A 352 -5.47 -2.27 -6.13
C GLY A 352 -4.84 -1.08 -5.41
N HIS A 353 -3.72 -1.36 -4.77
CA HIS A 353 -2.86 -0.33 -4.23
C HIS A 353 -1.40 -0.77 -4.28
N ASP A 354 -0.57 0.11 -4.84
CA ASP A 354 0.88 -0.06 -4.84
C ASP A 354 1.49 0.50 -3.54
N GLY A 355 2.59 -0.09 -3.09
CA GLY A 355 3.40 0.43 -2.00
C GLY A 355 4.69 1.04 -2.51
N PHE A 356 5.19 2.05 -1.81
CA PHE A 356 6.45 2.71 -2.14
C PHE A 356 7.57 1.68 -2.30
N GLY A 357 8.24 1.71 -3.44
CA GLY A 357 9.34 0.81 -3.76
C GLY A 357 8.95 -0.50 -4.42
N GLY A 358 7.63 -0.80 -4.63
CA GLY A 358 7.23 -1.88 -5.54
C GLY A 358 6.22 -2.91 -5.04
N SER A 359 5.90 -2.99 -3.73
CA SER A 359 4.87 -3.92 -3.27
C SER A 359 3.50 -3.59 -3.89
N CYS A 360 2.64 -4.59 -4.02
CA CYS A 360 1.33 -4.42 -4.63
C CYS A 360 0.32 -5.43 -4.08
N GLY A 361 -0.91 -4.96 -3.91
CA GLY A 361 -2.09 -5.79 -3.81
C GLY A 361 -3.06 -5.45 -4.93
N LEU A 362 -3.57 -6.47 -5.63
CA LEU A 362 -4.47 -6.34 -6.77
C LEU A 362 -5.71 -7.21 -6.58
N ALA A 363 -6.85 -6.73 -7.01
CA ALA A 363 -8.10 -7.46 -7.10
C ALA A 363 -8.78 -7.23 -8.45
N ASP A 364 -9.21 -8.31 -9.08
CA ASP A 364 -10.06 -8.31 -10.29
C ASP A 364 -11.27 -9.21 -10.04
N PRO A 365 -12.41 -8.65 -9.62
CA PRO A 365 -13.62 -9.42 -9.35
C PRO A 365 -14.27 -10.04 -10.59
N ASP A 366 -13.97 -9.55 -11.78
CA ASP A 366 -14.55 -10.06 -13.02
C ASP A 366 -13.79 -11.30 -13.50
N ALA A 367 -12.47 -11.32 -13.32
CA ALA A 367 -11.63 -12.49 -13.54
C ALA A 367 -11.58 -13.42 -12.30
N GLY A 368 -12.08 -12.97 -11.15
CA GLY A 368 -11.98 -13.69 -9.88
C GLY A 368 -10.55 -13.84 -9.38
N VAL A 369 -9.67 -12.88 -9.68
CA VAL A 369 -8.23 -12.96 -9.45
C VAL A 369 -7.77 -11.96 -8.40
N SER A 370 -6.85 -12.40 -7.52
CA SER A 370 -6.06 -11.48 -6.70
C SER A 370 -4.57 -11.78 -6.79
N LEU A 371 -3.77 -10.73 -6.59
CA LEU A 371 -2.32 -10.84 -6.52
C LEU A 371 -1.79 -10.07 -5.32
N GLY A 372 -0.82 -10.64 -4.63
CA GLY A 372 0.03 -9.98 -3.64
C GLY A 372 1.50 -10.12 -4.05
N TYR A 373 2.19 -8.99 -4.15
CA TYR A 373 3.63 -8.96 -4.39
C TYR A 373 4.30 -8.12 -3.29
N VAL A 374 5.31 -8.69 -2.66
CA VAL A 374 6.09 -8.05 -1.60
C VAL A 374 7.58 -8.24 -1.87
N MET A 375 8.39 -7.25 -1.53
CA MET A 375 9.83 -7.23 -1.77
C MET A 375 10.54 -6.40 -0.70
N ASN A 376 11.84 -6.58 -0.55
CA ASN A 376 12.61 -5.77 0.39
C ASN A 376 13.52 -4.72 -0.27
N ARG A 377 13.92 -4.87 -1.53
CA ARG A 377 14.66 -3.82 -2.23
C ARG A 377 13.69 -2.86 -2.90
N MET A 378 13.64 -1.64 -2.37
CA MET A 378 12.75 -0.62 -2.89
C MET A 378 13.27 -0.09 -4.23
N GLY A 379 12.35 0.02 -5.21
CA GLY A 379 12.54 0.82 -6.42
C GLY A 379 12.25 2.29 -6.15
N PRO A 380 12.56 3.18 -7.10
CA PRO A 380 12.32 4.62 -6.96
C PRO A 380 10.85 5.02 -7.17
N HIS A 381 9.98 4.07 -7.51
CA HIS A 381 8.61 4.33 -7.94
C HIS A 381 7.63 4.28 -6.76
N ILE A 382 6.68 5.22 -6.75
CA ILE A 382 5.54 5.19 -5.83
C ILE A 382 4.47 4.20 -6.32
N ALA A 383 4.34 4.05 -7.63
CA ALA A 383 3.45 3.09 -8.28
C ALA A 383 4.05 2.60 -9.61
N ASN A 384 3.44 1.56 -10.17
CA ASN A 384 3.85 0.98 -11.46
C ASN A 384 5.33 0.57 -11.53
N ASP A 385 5.85 -0.01 -10.45
CA ASP A 385 7.19 -0.59 -10.44
C ASP A 385 7.31 -1.64 -11.56
N PRO A 386 8.36 -1.61 -12.40
CA PRO A 386 8.51 -2.54 -13.52
C PRO A 386 8.47 -4.02 -13.12
N ARG A 387 8.90 -4.36 -11.90
CA ARG A 387 8.84 -5.74 -11.39
C ARG A 387 7.40 -6.19 -11.18
N LYS A 388 6.56 -5.32 -10.59
CA LYS A 388 5.13 -5.56 -10.42
C LYS A 388 4.42 -5.63 -11.76
N SER A 389 4.69 -4.69 -12.66
CA SER A 389 4.06 -4.65 -13.98
C SER A 389 4.31 -5.94 -14.78
N ALA A 390 5.55 -6.43 -14.78
CA ALA A 390 5.89 -7.70 -15.43
C ALA A 390 5.12 -8.90 -14.84
N LEU A 391 4.87 -8.91 -13.52
CA LEU A 391 4.07 -9.97 -12.88
C LEU A 391 2.58 -9.88 -13.25
N VAL A 392 2.05 -8.67 -13.33
CA VAL A 392 0.65 -8.42 -13.74
C VAL A 392 0.46 -8.82 -15.20
N ASP A 393 1.36 -8.42 -16.11
CA ASP A 393 1.31 -8.77 -17.52
C ASP A 393 1.36 -10.30 -17.71
N ALA A 394 2.28 -10.97 -17.01
CA ALA A 394 2.41 -12.42 -17.04
C ALA A 394 1.16 -13.14 -16.49
N LEU A 395 0.54 -12.60 -15.44
CA LEU A 395 -0.69 -13.12 -14.88
C LEU A 395 -1.83 -13.08 -15.92
N TYR A 396 -2.07 -11.89 -16.50
CA TYR A 396 -3.18 -11.75 -17.45
C TYR A 396 -2.94 -12.47 -18.77
N SER A 397 -1.69 -12.72 -19.17
CA SER A 397 -1.39 -13.56 -20.34
C SER A 397 -1.78 -15.03 -20.14
N ALA A 398 -1.97 -15.46 -18.89
CA ALA A 398 -2.27 -16.84 -18.52
C ALA A 398 -3.78 -17.04 -18.15
N LEU A 399 -4.57 -15.98 -18.05
CA LEU A 399 -6.01 -16.06 -17.76
C LEU A 399 -6.83 -16.31 -19.02
#